data_5959e158d78cda5e350889c61b99b6e5
#
_entry.id   5959e158d78cda5e350889c61b99b6e5
#
_cell.length_a   1.000
_cell.length_b   1.000
_cell.length_c   1.000
_cell.angle_alpha   90.00
_cell.angle_beta   90.00
_cell.angle_gamma   90.00
#
_symmetry.space_group_name_H-M   'P 1'
#
loop_
_entity.id
_entity.type
_entity.pdbx_description
1 polymer ?
#
loop_
_entity_poly.entity_id
_entity_poly.type
_entity_poly.pdbx_seq_one_letter_code
_entity_poly.pdbx_strand_id
1 'polypeptide(L)'
;CTMKYNPRVNEEAAAQPGFTQLHPLQPVETVQGALEVIHTAEKMLCEITGMDGMTFQPAAGAHGEYTGLLLIRKYHQSRGDTARTKIIVPDSAHGTNPASATMAGFKVVSVPSNEQGGVDLDALRKAVGPDTAGLMLTNPNTVGLFDPNILEITQIIHDAGGLCYYDGANLNAIMGHVRPGDMGFDCVHLNLHKTFSTPHGGGGPGSGPVGCKAMLAQFLPSPHVEEKDGKFVFAAPEHTMGQVRSFYGNFLVVVKALAYQIGRAHV
;
A
#
# COMPACT_ATOMS: atom_id res chain seq x y z
N CYS A 1 5.33 -15.32 10.17
CA CYS A 1 4.00 -14.79 10.52
C CYS A 1 4.13 -13.65 11.52
N THR A 2 3.44 -12.56 11.28
CA THR A 2 3.50 -11.40 12.18
C THR A 2 2.69 -11.70 13.44
N MET A 3 3.36 -11.69 14.58
CA MET A 3 2.70 -11.75 15.88
C MET A 3 2.06 -10.40 16.18
N LYS A 4 0.84 -10.41 16.67
CA LYS A 4 0.07 -9.19 16.98
C LYS A 4 -0.84 -9.39 18.17
N TYR A 5 -1.09 -8.30 18.85
CA TYR A 5 -2.13 -8.21 19.87
C TYR A 5 -3.41 -7.72 19.21
N ASN A 6 -4.48 -8.50 19.29
CA ASN A 6 -5.81 -8.14 18.83
C ASN A 6 -6.65 -7.69 20.02
N PRO A 7 -6.73 -6.39 20.33
CA PRO A 7 -7.49 -5.91 21.47
C PRO A 7 -8.99 -6.13 21.26
N ARG A 8 -9.68 -6.51 22.34
CA ARG A 8 -11.11 -6.80 22.31
C ARG A 8 -11.95 -5.60 21.84
N VAL A 9 -11.51 -4.38 22.16
CA VAL A 9 -12.18 -3.16 21.72
C VAL A 9 -12.33 -3.07 20.19
N ASN A 10 -11.40 -3.63 19.42
CA ASN A 10 -11.50 -3.64 17.95
C ASN A 10 -12.71 -4.48 17.50
N GLU A 11 -12.93 -5.62 18.16
CA GLU A 11 -14.08 -6.49 17.85
C GLU A 11 -15.38 -5.83 18.30
N GLU A 12 -15.41 -5.23 19.48
CA GLU A 12 -16.58 -4.54 20.03
C GLU A 12 -16.96 -3.33 19.14
N ALA A 13 -15.99 -2.54 18.67
CA ALA A 13 -16.25 -1.45 17.75
C ALA A 13 -16.84 -1.95 16.42
N ALA A 14 -16.26 -2.99 15.83
CA ALA A 14 -16.74 -3.53 14.57
C ALA A 14 -18.09 -4.26 14.68
N ALA A 15 -18.48 -4.71 15.87
CA ALA A 15 -19.75 -5.39 16.12
C ALA A 15 -20.94 -4.44 16.30
N GLN A 16 -20.73 -3.13 16.29
CA GLN A 16 -21.83 -2.16 16.44
C GLN A 16 -22.87 -2.30 15.32
N PRO A 17 -24.17 -2.25 15.63
CA PRO A 17 -25.24 -2.41 14.63
C PRO A 17 -25.12 -1.40 13.46
N GLY A 18 -24.67 -0.18 13.74
CA GLY A 18 -24.43 0.83 12.71
C GLY A 18 -23.34 0.51 11.71
N PHE A 19 -22.53 -0.53 11.96
CA PHE A 19 -21.51 -1.03 11.04
C PHE A 19 -21.82 -2.41 10.46
N THR A 20 -22.46 -3.29 11.24
CA THR A 20 -22.76 -4.68 10.83
C THR A 20 -24.02 -4.82 9.99
N GLN A 21 -24.93 -3.85 10.05
CA GLN A 21 -26.22 -3.87 9.37
C GLN A 21 -26.24 -2.94 8.15
N LEU A 22 -25.10 -2.71 7.52
CA LEU A 22 -24.96 -1.91 6.31
C LEU A 22 -24.87 -2.79 5.06
N HIS A 23 -25.41 -2.30 3.97
CA HIS A 23 -25.17 -2.85 2.64
C HIS A 23 -24.32 -1.88 1.81
N PRO A 24 -23.31 -2.34 1.06
CA PRO A 24 -22.39 -1.45 0.33
C PRO A 24 -23.07 -0.63 -0.78
N LEU A 25 -24.27 -1.00 -1.21
CA LEU A 25 -25.07 -0.25 -2.21
C LEU A 25 -26.17 0.60 -1.59
N GLN A 26 -26.14 0.83 -0.26
CA GLN A 26 -27.07 1.79 0.35
C GLN A 26 -26.84 3.22 -0.17
N PRO A 27 -27.86 4.06 -0.20
CA PRO A 27 -27.69 5.47 -0.51
C PRO A 27 -26.67 6.14 0.41
N VAL A 28 -25.80 6.98 -0.18
CA VAL A 28 -24.66 7.60 0.50
C VAL A 28 -25.05 8.38 1.75
N GLU A 29 -26.20 9.05 1.71
CA GLU A 29 -26.76 9.82 2.83
C GLU A 29 -27.13 8.97 4.05
N THR A 30 -27.30 7.65 3.88
CA THR A 30 -27.65 6.73 4.97
C THR A 30 -26.42 6.06 5.61
N VAL A 31 -25.22 6.26 5.05
CA VAL A 31 -23.97 5.57 5.45
C VAL A 31 -22.84 6.55 5.76
N GLN A 32 -23.17 7.79 6.09
CA GLN A 32 -22.18 8.86 6.32
C GLN A 32 -21.11 8.48 7.34
N GLY A 33 -21.49 7.91 8.49
CA GLY A 33 -20.53 7.47 9.51
C GLY A 33 -19.61 6.36 9.03
N ALA A 34 -20.06 5.46 8.14
CA ALA A 34 -19.21 4.44 7.55
C ALA A 34 -18.19 5.03 6.57
N LEU A 35 -18.61 6.03 5.79
CA LEU A 35 -17.72 6.76 4.88
C LEU A 35 -16.71 7.61 5.65
N GLU A 36 -17.11 8.23 6.76
CA GLU A 36 -16.22 8.96 7.67
C GLU A 36 -15.13 8.03 8.24
N VAL A 37 -15.48 6.82 8.63
CA VAL A 37 -14.51 5.80 9.07
C VAL A 37 -13.47 5.52 7.99
N ILE A 38 -13.89 5.31 6.74
CA ILE A 38 -12.98 5.07 5.61
C ILE A 38 -12.07 6.28 5.38
N HIS A 39 -12.65 7.48 5.32
CA HIS A 39 -11.90 8.72 5.10
C HIS A 39 -10.88 8.98 6.22
N THR A 40 -11.29 8.82 7.49
CA THR A 40 -10.41 9.01 8.64
C THR A 40 -9.28 7.99 8.64
N ALA A 41 -9.57 6.72 8.37
CA ALA A 41 -8.56 5.67 8.27
C ALA A 41 -7.56 5.95 7.13
N GLU A 42 -8.02 6.46 5.99
CA GLU A 42 -7.16 6.90 4.89
C GLU A 42 -6.20 8.00 5.35
N LYS A 43 -6.71 9.06 5.94
CA LYS A 43 -5.89 10.19 6.43
C LYS A 43 -4.82 9.74 7.43
N MET A 44 -5.20 8.90 8.40
CA MET A 44 -4.24 8.39 9.39
C MET A 44 -3.17 7.51 8.76
N LEU A 45 -3.53 6.62 7.84
CA LEU A 45 -2.56 5.75 7.17
C LEU A 45 -1.66 6.53 6.20
N CYS A 46 -2.18 7.55 5.53
CA CYS A 46 -1.38 8.47 4.72
C CYS A 46 -0.33 9.18 5.57
N GLU A 47 -0.71 9.71 6.74
CA GLU A 47 0.23 10.34 7.66
C GLU A 47 1.31 9.36 8.15
N ILE A 48 0.92 8.15 8.58
CA ILE A 48 1.84 7.11 9.04
C ILE A 48 2.85 6.70 7.97
N THR A 49 2.45 6.70 6.70
CA THR A 49 3.27 6.21 5.59
C THR A 49 3.96 7.31 4.79
N GLY A 50 3.57 8.57 4.97
CA GLY A 50 4.04 9.69 4.15
C GLY A 50 3.48 9.65 2.72
N MET A 51 2.28 9.10 2.54
CA MET A 51 1.56 9.06 1.26
C MET A 51 0.48 10.15 1.20
N ASP A 52 -0.02 10.44 0.00
CA ASP A 52 -0.97 11.52 -0.24
C ASP A 52 -2.39 11.03 -0.52
N GLY A 53 -2.56 9.77 -0.89
CA GLY A 53 -3.85 9.12 -1.09
C GLY A 53 -3.75 7.62 -0.89
N MET A 54 -4.89 6.98 -0.57
CA MET A 54 -4.94 5.54 -0.27
C MET A 54 -6.25 4.91 -0.70
N THR A 55 -6.22 3.64 -1.08
CA THR A 55 -7.39 2.81 -1.34
C THR A 55 -7.44 1.61 -0.41
N PHE A 56 -8.64 1.23 0.03
CA PHE A 56 -8.89 0.02 0.82
C PHE A 56 -9.43 -1.15 -0.01
N GLN A 57 -9.58 -0.98 -1.32
CA GLN A 57 -10.16 -2.03 -2.18
C GLN A 57 -9.39 -3.35 -2.18
N PRO A 58 -8.04 -3.39 -2.18
CA PRO A 58 -7.32 -4.66 -2.21
C PRO A 58 -7.65 -5.55 -1.01
N ALA A 59 -7.90 -6.82 -1.29
CA ALA A 59 -8.39 -7.79 -0.30
C ALA A 59 -7.35 -8.19 0.74
N ALA A 60 -6.07 -8.18 0.35
CA ALA A 60 -4.94 -8.62 1.16
C ALA A 60 -3.62 -8.14 0.54
N GLY A 61 -2.47 -8.51 1.15
CA GLY A 61 -1.15 -8.06 0.73
C GLY A 61 -0.82 -8.30 -0.74
N ALA A 62 -0.92 -9.53 -1.23
CA ALA A 62 -0.61 -9.86 -2.62
C ALA A 62 -1.49 -9.08 -3.62
N HIS A 63 -2.76 -8.83 -3.27
CA HIS A 63 -3.64 -7.98 -4.07
C HIS A 63 -3.22 -6.50 -3.99
N GLY A 64 -2.71 -6.07 -2.83
CA GLY A 64 -2.10 -4.74 -2.66
C GLY A 64 -0.83 -4.58 -3.50
N GLU A 65 0.06 -5.58 -3.51
CA GLU A 65 1.25 -5.60 -4.38
C GLU A 65 0.85 -5.43 -5.84
N TYR A 66 -0.08 -6.24 -6.32
CA TYR A 66 -0.58 -6.18 -7.69
C TYR A 66 -1.18 -4.81 -8.02
N THR A 67 -2.00 -4.25 -7.11
CA THR A 67 -2.62 -2.93 -7.30
C THR A 67 -1.58 -1.82 -7.37
N GLY A 68 -0.56 -1.83 -6.51
CA GLY A 68 0.53 -0.85 -6.55
C GLY A 68 1.33 -0.90 -7.84
N LEU A 69 1.58 -2.11 -8.36
CA LEU A 69 2.23 -2.30 -9.66
C LEU A 69 1.36 -1.82 -10.83
N LEU A 70 0.05 -2.00 -10.74
CA LEU A 70 -0.89 -1.44 -11.74
C LEU A 70 -0.89 0.10 -11.72
N LEU A 71 -0.73 0.74 -10.55
CA LEU A 71 -0.56 2.20 -10.46
C LEU A 71 0.70 2.64 -11.23
N ILE A 72 1.84 1.99 -10.99
CA ILE A 72 3.10 2.25 -11.70
C ILE A 72 2.92 2.07 -13.21
N ARG A 73 2.28 0.98 -13.61
CA ARG A 73 2.00 0.70 -15.04
C ARG A 73 1.12 1.79 -15.66
N LYS A 74 0.04 2.15 -14.98
CA LYS A 74 -0.90 3.18 -15.45
C LYS A 74 -0.22 4.55 -15.57
N TYR A 75 0.64 4.90 -14.62
CA TYR A 75 1.43 6.12 -14.68
C TYR A 75 2.30 6.18 -15.95
N HIS A 76 3.09 5.15 -16.23
CA HIS A 76 3.93 5.13 -17.43
C HIS A 76 3.09 5.14 -18.71
N GLN A 77 2.01 4.36 -18.75
CA GLN A 77 1.10 4.34 -19.91
C GLN A 77 0.45 5.70 -20.19
N SER A 78 0.03 6.43 -19.14
CA SER A 78 -0.59 7.76 -19.29
C SER A 78 0.36 8.80 -19.87
N ARG A 79 1.67 8.57 -19.75
CA ARG A 79 2.73 9.41 -20.31
C ARG A 79 3.20 8.95 -21.69
N GLY A 80 2.58 7.90 -22.23
CA GLY A 80 3.02 7.28 -23.49
C GLY A 80 4.32 6.49 -23.41
N ASP A 81 4.86 6.28 -22.19
CA ASP A 81 6.14 5.60 -21.96
C ASP A 81 5.93 4.09 -21.83
N THR A 82 5.59 3.45 -22.95
CA THR A 82 5.30 2.01 -23.02
C THR A 82 6.55 1.13 -23.02
N ALA A 83 7.74 1.72 -23.16
CA ALA A 83 9.01 1.00 -23.11
C ALA A 83 9.39 0.54 -21.70
N ARG A 84 8.80 1.13 -20.65
CA ARG A 84 9.09 0.80 -19.26
C ARG A 84 8.38 -0.48 -18.82
N THR A 85 9.08 -1.58 -19.00
CA THR A 85 8.53 -2.93 -18.79
C THR A 85 9.27 -3.72 -17.70
N LYS A 86 10.32 -3.14 -17.11
CA LYS A 86 11.19 -3.83 -16.15
C LYS A 86 10.93 -3.37 -14.71
N ILE A 87 10.71 -4.33 -13.81
CA ILE A 87 10.73 -4.12 -12.36
C ILE A 87 11.98 -4.76 -11.79
N ILE A 88 12.71 -3.99 -10.99
CA ILE A 88 13.88 -4.47 -10.25
C ILE A 88 13.41 -4.97 -8.89
N VAL A 89 13.91 -6.15 -8.49
CA VAL A 89 13.57 -6.79 -7.21
C VAL A 89 14.86 -7.31 -6.57
N PRO A 90 15.23 -6.89 -5.35
CA PRO A 90 16.37 -7.47 -4.65
C PRO A 90 16.20 -8.97 -4.41
N ASP A 91 17.29 -9.71 -4.37
CA ASP A 91 17.29 -11.16 -4.09
C ASP A 91 16.78 -11.51 -2.69
N SER A 92 16.86 -10.56 -1.76
CA SER A 92 16.31 -10.65 -0.40
C SER A 92 14.81 -10.33 -0.31
N ALA A 93 14.12 -10.04 -1.43
CA ALA A 93 12.70 -9.70 -1.42
C ALA A 93 11.82 -10.91 -1.06
N HIS A 94 10.62 -10.61 -0.55
CA HIS A 94 9.61 -11.64 -0.36
C HIS A 94 9.23 -12.28 -1.70
N GLY A 95 9.03 -13.60 -1.72
CA GLY A 95 8.79 -14.37 -2.96
C GLY A 95 7.53 -13.95 -3.73
N THR A 96 6.57 -13.25 -3.11
CA THR A 96 5.40 -12.72 -3.80
C THR A 96 5.70 -11.50 -4.66
N ASN A 97 6.76 -10.73 -4.37
CA ASN A 97 7.08 -9.51 -5.12
C ASN A 97 7.38 -9.81 -6.60
N PRO A 98 8.31 -10.72 -6.95
CA PRO A 98 8.54 -11.06 -8.36
C PRO A 98 7.31 -11.71 -9.03
N ALA A 99 6.53 -12.50 -8.29
CA ALA A 99 5.30 -13.09 -8.82
C ALA A 99 4.26 -12.03 -9.16
N SER A 100 4.03 -11.06 -8.27
CA SER A 100 3.12 -9.94 -8.49
C SER A 100 3.56 -9.06 -9.66
N ALA A 101 4.87 -8.81 -9.81
CA ALA A 101 5.42 -8.04 -10.92
C ALA A 101 5.18 -8.75 -12.26
N THR A 102 5.41 -10.06 -12.33
CA THR A 102 5.13 -10.87 -13.52
C THR A 102 3.64 -10.87 -13.86
N MET A 103 2.76 -11.03 -12.85
CA MET A 103 1.31 -10.99 -13.05
C MET A 103 0.83 -9.61 -13.54
N ALA A 104 1.48 -8.53 -13.11
CA ALA A 104 1.22 -7.19 -13.62
C ALA A 104 1.78 -6.93 -15.03
N GLY A 105 2.43 -7.93 -15.65
CA GLY A 105 2.96 -7.86 -17.02
C GLY A 105 4.33 -7.21 -17.13
N PHE A 106 5.09 -7.16 -16.05
CA PHE A 106 6.46 -6.67 -16.05
C PHE A 106 7.48 -7.81 -16.17
N LYS A 107 8.65 -7.49 -16.71
CA LYS A 107 9.84 -8.33 -16.63
C LYS A 107 10.53 -8.08 -15.29
N VAL A 108 10.89 -9.13 -14.59
CA VAL A 108 11.60 -9.03 -13.32
C VAL A 108 13.10 -9.15 -13.55
N VAL A 109 13.85 -8.23 -12.97
CA VAL A 109 15.31 -8.29 -12.89
C VAL A 109 15.72 -8.30 -11.44
N SER A 110 16.39 -9.38 -11.04
CA SER A 110 16.92 -9.51 -9.67
C SER A 110 18.26 -8.79 -9.53
N VAL A 111 18.44 -8.10 -8.41
CA VAL A 111 19.69 -7.47 -8.01
C VAL A 111 20.21 -8.16 -6.75
N PRO A 112 21.51 -8.55 -6.70
CA PRO A 112 22.08 -9.24 -5.56
C PRO A 112 22.20 -8.32 -4.33
N SER A 113 22.30 -8.95 -3.17
CA SER A 113 22.71 -8.30 -1.93
C SER A 113 24.24 -8.13 -1.90
N ASN A 114 24.70 -7.05 -1.26
CA ASN A 114 26.11 -6.85 -0.95
C ASN A 114 26.56 -7.71 0.25
N GLU A 115 27.84 -7.65 0.61
CA GLU A 115 28.43 -8.43 1.74
C GLU A 115 27.78 -8.11 3.10
N GLN A 116 27.17 -6.93 3.26
CA GLN A 116 26.48 -6.51 4.47
C GLN A 116 24.99 -6.90 4.45
N GLY A 117 24.51 -7.51 3.36
CA GLY A 117 23.11 -7.96 3.21
C GLY A 117 22.13 -6.86 2.76
N GLY A 118 22.61 -5.66 2.44
CA GLY A 118 21.86 -4.61 1.76
C GLY A 118 21.89 -4.78 0.23
N VAL A 119 21.24 -3.88 -0.50
CA VAL A 119 21.26 -3.90 -1.98
C VAL A 119 22.67 -3.56 -2.50
N ASP A 120 23.17 -4.33 -3.45
CA ASP A 120 24.42 -4.00 -4.16
C ASP A 120 24.15 -2.81 -5.12
N LEU A 121 24.67 -1.63 -4.76
CA LEU A 121 24.46 -0.39 -5.51
C LEU A 121 25.09 -0.44 -6.91
N ASP A 122 26.22 -1.10 -7.08
CA ASP A 122 26.87 -1.19 -8.38
C ASP A 122 26.08 -2.11 -9.32
N ALA A 123 25.59 -3.21 -8.78
CA ALA A 123 24.68 -4.10 -9.51
C ALA A 123 23.36 -3.37 -9.85
N LEU A 124 22.81 -2.58 -8.91
CA LEU A 124 21.61 -1.79 -9.15
C LEU A 124 21.83 -0.78 -10.28
N ARG A 125 22.92 -0.01 -10.26
CA ARG A 125 23.25 0.96 -11.32
C ARG A 125 23.42 0.30 -12.68
N LYS A 126 23.92 -0.93 -12.75
CA LYS A 126 24.03 -1.70 -14.00
C LYS A 126 22.68 -2.25 -14.47
N ALA A 127 21.76 -2.51 -13.54
CA ALA A 127 20.44 -3.07 -13.85
C ALA A 127 19.44 -2.03 -14.34
N VAL A 128 19.56 -0.75 -13.93
CA VAL A 128 18.66 0.32 -14.36
C VAL A 128 18.90 0.75 -15.79
N GLY A 129 17.85 1.21 -16.46
CA GLY A 129 17.91 1.71 -17.83
C GLY A 129 16.60 2.38 -18.25
N PRO A 130 16.51 2.82 -19.51
CA PRO A 130 15.31 3.51 -20.02
C PRO A 130 14.06 2.63 -20.01
N ASP A 131 14.21 1.31 -19.89
CA ASP A 131 13.15 0.32 -19.79
C ASP A 131 12.72 0.03 -18.33
N THR A 132 13.35 0.69 -17.34
CA THR A 132 13.02 0.50 -15.92
C THR A 132 11.70 1.18 -15.58
N ALA A 133 10.69 0.40 -15.23
CA ALA A 133 9.41 0.89 -14.72
C ALA A 133 9.48 1.22 -13.23
N GLY A 134 10.20 0.43 -12.46
CA GLY A 134 10.36 0.66 -11.03
C GLY A 134 11.14 -0.40 -10.27
N LEU A 135 11.15 -0.25 -8.96
CA LEU A 135 11.75 -1.13 -7.96
C LEU A 135 10.68 -1.59 -6.98
N MET A 136 10.69 -2.85 -6.59
CA MET A 136 9.96 -3.36 -5.42
C MET A 136 10.94 -3.71 -4.32
N LEU A 137 10.75 -3.12 -3.14
CA LEU A 137 11.66 -3.33 -2.01
C LEU A 137 10.90 -3.23 -0.69
N THR A 138 11.39 -3.90 0.34
CA THR A 138 11.02 -3.65 1.74
C THR A 138 12.25 -3.23 2.54
N ASN A 139 12.08 -2.31 3.49
CA ASN A 139 13.14 -1.85 4.37
C ASN A 139 12.61 -1.67 5.81
N PRO A 140 13.06 -2.45 6.80
CA PRO A 140 14.09 -3.51 6.72
C PRO A 140 13.74 -4.63 5.76
N ASN A 141 14.76 -5.28 5.21
CA ASN A 141 14.57 -6.40 4.29
C ASN A 141 14.06 -7.67 5.01
N THR A 142 13.83 -8.76 4.27
CA THR A 142 13.24 -9.99 4.83
C THR A 142 14.15 -10.72 5.82
N VAL A 143 15.43 -10.41 5.85
CA VAL A 143 16.37 -10.92 6.87
C VAL A 143 16.55 -10.00 8.08
N GLY A 144 15.80 -8.88 8.10
CA GLY A 144 15.74 -7.97 9.25
C GLY A 144 16.78 -6.85 9.23
N LEU A 145 17.46 -6.61 8.12
CA LEU A 145 18.47 -5.56 7.98
C LEU A 145 17.86 -4.30 7.37
N PHE A 146 18.03 -3.16 8.05
CA PHE A 146 17.71 -1.86 7.49
C PHE A 146 18.83 -1.41 6.55
N ASP A 147 18.50 -1.16 5.30
CA ASP A 147 19.48 -0.69 4.31
C ASP A 147 19.74 0.82 4.53
N PRO A 148 20.95 1.19 4.95
CA PRO A 148 21.28 2.60 5.21
C PRO A 148 21.34 3.43 3.93
N ASN A 149 21.49 2.79 2.78
CA ASN A 149 21.61 3.45 1.48
C ASN A 149 20.26 3.67 0.80
N ILE A 150 19.14 3.54 1.54
CA ILE A 150 17.82 3.55 0.95
C ILE A 150 17.50 4.79 0.12
N LEU A 151 17.97 5.96 0.53
CA LEU A 151 17.78 7.20 -0.24
C LEU A 151 18.55 7.19 -1.57
N GLU A 152 19.75 6.62 -1.58
CA GLU A 152 20.53 6.45 -2.80
C GLU A 152 19.89 5.40 -3.73
N ILE A 153 19.39 4.31 -3.19
CA ILE A 153 18.67 3.27 -3.95
C ILE A 153 17.46 3.87 -4.66
N THR A 154 16.61 4.61 -3.94
CA THR A 154 15.41 5.23 -4.53
C THR A 154 15.78 6.31 -5.54
N GLN A 155 16.83 7.10 -5.28
CA GLN A 155 17.33 8.11 -6.20
C GLN A 155 17.82 7.49 -7.53
N ILE A 156 18.56 6.39 -7.49
CA ILE A 156 19.03 5.68 -8.71
C ILE A 156 17.83 5.28 -9.57
N ILE A 157 16.74 4.81 -8.98
CA ILE A 157 15.52 4.43 -9.71
C ILE A 157 14.84 5.66 -10.31
N HIS A 158 14.70 6.75 -9.53
CA HIS A 158 14.08 7.99 -9.99
C HIS A 158 14.89 8.65 -11.11
N ASP A 159 16.22 8.66 -11.02
CA ASP A 159 17.10 9.20 -12.07
C ASP A 159 16.96 8.42 -13.39
N ALA A 160 16.69 7.12 -13.32
CA ALA A 160 16.33 6.30 -14.46
C ALA A 160 14.89 6.51 -14.97
N GLY A 161 14.08 7.31 -14.26
CA GLY A 161 12.67 7.60 -14.56
C GLY A 161 11.70 6.50 -14.11
N GLY A 162 12.14 5.56 -13.29
CA GLY A 162 11.30 4.55 -12.65
C GLY A 162 10.65 5.05 -11.37
N LEU A 163 9.77 4.23 -10.78
CA LEU A 163 9.08 4.50 -9.52
C LEU A 163 9.45 3.46 -8.46
N CYS A 164 9.37 3.87 -7.20
CA CYS A 164 9.72 3.03 -6.06
C CYS A 164 8.47 2.53 -5.34
N TYR A 165 8.32 1.21 -5.29
CA TYR A 165 7.26 0.53 -4.56
C TYR A 165 7.81 -0.06 -3.25
N TYR A 166 7.15 0.24 -2.14
CA TYR A 166 7.46 -0.28 -0.81
C TYR A 166 6.54 -1.44 -0.44
N ASP A 167 7.11 -2.60 -0.17
CA ASP A 167 6.38 -3.68 0.48
C ASP A 167 6.26 -3.37 1.98
N GLY A 168 5.14 -2.77 2.34
CA GLY A 168 4.78 -2.38 3.70
C GLY A 168 3.89 -3.38 4.41
N ALA A 169 3.89 -4.65 3.98
CA ALA A 169 3.10 -5.70 4.61
C ALA A 169 3.29 -5.72 6.13
N ASN A 170 4.46 -5.36 6.61
CA ASN A 170 4.78 -5.23 8.02
C ASN A 170 5.55 -3.94 8.30
N LEU A 171 4.91 -3.00 9.00
CA LEU A 171 5.53 -1.74 9.45
C LEU A 171 6.03 -1.80 10.91
N ASN A 172 5.99 -2.95 11.59
CA ASN A 172 6.31 -3.02 13.03
C ASN A 172 7.70 -2.46 13.36
N ALA A 173 8.67 -2.61 12.46
CA ALA A 173 10.03 -2.15 12.68
C ALA A 173 10.22 -0.65 12.47
N ILE A 174 9.39 -0.01 11.66
CA ILE A 174 9.63 1.39 11.21
C ILE A 174 8.56 2.37 11.65
N MET A 175 7.35 1.91 12.01
CA MET A 175 6.25 2.80 12.39
C MET A 175 6.63 3.68 13.59
N GLY A 176 6.54 5.00 13.42
CA GLY A 176 6.97 5.99 14.41
C GLY A 176 8.46 6.35 14.36
N HIS A 177 9.26 5.69 13.52
CA HIS A 177 10.68 5.97 13.31
C HIS A 177 10.97 6.60 11.96
N VAL A 178 10.43 6.02 10.89
CA VAL A 178 10.57 6.54 9.52
C VAL A 178 9.34 6.16 8.71
N ARG A 179 8.96 7.03 7.77
CA ARG A 179 7.83 6.79 6.86
C ARG A 179 8.35 6.34 5.50
N PRO A 180 7.69 5.37 4.83
CA PRO A 180 8.06 4.97 3.47
C PRO A 180 8.20 6.14 2.50
N GLY A 181 7.27 7.12 2.55
CA GLY A 181 7.33 8.31 1.71
C GLY A 181 8.58 9.17 1.91
N ASP A 182 9.14 9.20 3.13
CA ASP A 182 10.37 9.94 3.44
C ASP A 182 11.62 9.20 2.98
N MET A 183 11.53 7.89 2.77
CA MET A 183 12.59 7.07 2.16
C MET A 183 12.60 7.13 0.62
N GLY A 184 11.72 7.93 -0.01
CA GLY A 184 11.66 8.08 -1.46
C GLY A 184 10.73 7.07 -2.17
N PHE A 185 9.85 6.37 -1.45
CA PHE A 185 8.87 5.49 -2.09
C PHE A 185 7.66 6.25 -2.60
N ASP A 186 7.20 5.85 -3.79
CA ASP A 186 6.06 6.47 -4.50
C ASP A 186 4.74 5.80 -4.22
N CYS A 187 4.78 4.51 -3.89
CA CYS A 187 3.61 3.77 -3.43
C CYS A 187 3.97 2.69 -2.41
N VAL A 188 3.00 2.30 -1.62
CA VAL A 188 3.13 1.31 -0.54
C VAL A 188 1.87 0.46 -0.47
N HIS A 189 2.01 -0.84 -0.18
CA HIS A 189 0.87 -1.57 0.35
C HIS A 189 1.06 -1.88 1.83
N LEU A 190 -0.04 -2.06 2.54
CA LEU A 190 -0.07 -2.42 3.95
C LEU A 190 -0.89 -3.70 4.13
N ASN A 191 -0.63 -4.41 5.23
CA ASN A 191 -1.51 -5.48 5.69
C ASN A 191 -2.13 -5.09 7.03
N LEU A 192 -3.42 -4.72 7.04
CA LEU A 192 -4.10 -4.35 8.28
C LEU A 192 -4.12 -5.49 9.30
N HIS A 193 -4.11 -6.73 8.82
CA HIS A 193 -4.04 -7.95 9.63
C HIS A 193 -2.63 -8.28 10.15
N LYS A 194 -1.67 -7.36 10.03
CA LYS A 194 -0.34 -7.44 10.62
C LYS A 194 -0.14 -6.27 11.59
N THR A 195 0.53 -5.22 11.22
CA THR A 195 0.87 -4.08 12.08
C THR A 195 -0.35 -3.41 12.73
N PHE A 196 -1.48 -3.38 12.04
CA PHE A 196 -2.71 -2.73 12.52
C PHE A 196 -3.66 -3.68 13.26
N SER A 197 -3.18 -4.86 13.63
CA SER A 197 -3.77 -5.73 14.64
C SER A 197 -5.19 -6.23 14.38
N THR A 198 -5.58 -6.36 13.11
CA THR A 198 -6.85 -7.01 12.78
C THR A 198 -6.69 -8.52 12.67
N PRO A 199 -7.75 -9.32 12.91
CA PRO A 199 -7.69 -10.75 12.73
C PRO A 199 -7.38 -11.15 11.30
N HIS A 200 -6.65 -12.25 11.11
CA HIS A 200 -6.41 -12.86 9.80
C HIS A 200 -7.42 -13.95 9.45
N GLY A 201 -8.07 -14.52 10.46
CA GLY A 201 -9.14 -15.50 10.30
C GLY A 201 -8.71 -16.81 9.64
N GLY A 202 -7.44 -17.22 9.79
CA GLY A 202 -6.94 -18.47 9.20
C GLY A 202 -6.97 -18.48 7.67
N GLY A 203 -6.71 -17.34 7.04
CA GLY A 203 -6.83 -17.15 5.59
C GLY A 203 -8.13 -16.44 5.17
N GLY A 204 -8.88 -15.95 6.16
CA GLY A 204 -10.13 -15.21 6.00
C GLY A 204 -9.93 -13.71 5.78
N PRO A 205 -10.79 -12.88 6.40
CA PRO A 205 -10.87 -11.47 6.06
C PRO A 205 -9.55 -10.75 6.36
N GLY A 206 -8.96 -10.20 5.32
CA GLY A 206 -7.79 -9.34 5.39
C GLY A 206 -8.10 -7.98 4.84
N SER A 207 -7.08 -7.14 4.74
CA SER A 207 -7.12 -5.90 3.97
C SER A 207 -5.69 -5.54 3.58
N GLY A 208 -5.52 -5.12 2.34
CA GLY A 208 -4.24 -4.73 1.77
C GLY A 208 -4.30 -3.31 1.19
N PRO A 209 -4.50 -2.26 2.03
CA PRO A 209 -4.52 -0.89 1.54
C PRO A 209 -3.30 -0.55 0.72
N VAL A 210 -3.51 0.26 -0.31
CA VAL A 210 -2.43 0.79 -1.16
C VAL A 210 -2.44 2.30 -1.09
N GLY A 211 -1.33 2.86 -0.62
CA GLY A 211 -1.09 4.30 -0.59
C GLY A 211 -0.12 4.73 -1.67
N CYS A 212 -0.22 5.98 -2.09
CA CYS A 212 0.67 6.53 -3.11
C CYS A 212 0.88 8.04 -2.97
N LYS A 213 1.94 8.53 -3.61
CA LYS A 213 2.21 9.96 -3.75
C LYS A 213 1.18 10.62 -4.68
N ALA A 214 1.03 11.95 -4.54
CA ALA A 214 0.05 12.77 -5.26
C ALA A 214 0.03 12.52 -6.78
N MET A 215 1.21 12.33 -7.39
CA MET A 215 1.30 12.08 -8.83
C MET A 215 0.62 10.77 -9.28
N LEU A 216 0.44 9.81 -8.36
CA LEU A 216 -0.24 8.55 -8.62
C LEU A 216 -1.70 8.54 -8.17
N ALA A 217 -2.11 9.48 -7.30
CA ALA A 217 -3.44 9.48 -6.69
C ALA A 217 -4.57 9.56 -7.73
N GLN A 218 -4.36 10.25 -8.85
CA GLN A 218 -5.31 10.32 -9.96
C GLN A 218 -5.63 8.97 -10.62
N PHE A 219 -4.82 7.95 -10.39
CA PHE A 219 -4.99 6.59 -10.95
C PHE A 219 -5.59 5.60 -9.94
N LEU A 220 -5.78 6.00 -8.69
CA LEU A 220 -6.33 5.11 -7.65
C LEU A 220 -7.63 4.44 -8.09
N PRO A 221 -7.92 3.24 -7.57
CA PRO A 221 -9.18 2.56 -7.82
C PRO A 221 -10.41 3.40 -7.44
N SER A 222 -11.44 3.32 -8.28
CA SER A 222 -12.74 3.97 -8.07
C SER A 222 -13.77 2.93 -7.57
N PRO A 223 -14.74 3.34 -6.73
CA PRO A 223 -14.84 4.65 -6.09
C PRO A 223 -13.90 4.77 -4.88
N HIS A 224 -13.60 6.01 -4.48
CA HIS A 224 -12.99 6.30 -3.19
C HIS A 224 -13.85 7.33 -2.43
N VAL A 225 -13.56 7.57 -1.16
CA VAL A 225 -14.36 8.45 -0.31
C VAL A 225 -13.70 9.82 -0.23
N GLU A 226 -14.47 10.88 -0.51
CA GLU A 226 -14.05 12.26 -0.33
C GLU A 226 -15.01 12.99 0.63
N GLU A 227 -14.45 13.94 1.37
CA GLU A 227 -15.25 14.93 2.08
C GLU A 227 -15.53 16.14 1.16
N LYS A 228 -16.80 16.47 0.99
CA LYS A 228 -17.24 17.60 0.18
C LYS A 228 -18.40 18.33 0.87
N ASP A 229 -18.19 19.60 1.16
CA ASP A 229 -19.19 20.45 1.82
C ASP A 229 -19.71 19.87 3.16
N GLY A 230 -18.81 19.27 3.95
CA GLY A 230 -19.13 18.64 5.23
C GLY A 230 -19.90 17.33 5.14
N LYS A 231 -19.91 16.70 3.97
CA LYS A 231 -20.48 15.36 3.72
C LYS A 231 -19.46 14.45 3.06
N PHE A 232 -19.57 13.17 3.35
CA PHE A 232 -18.75 12.15 2.70
C PHE A 232 -19.48 11.61 1.48
N VAL A 233 -18.78 11.57 0.34
CA VAL A 233 -19.31 11.14 -0.94
C VAL A 233 -18.36 10.14 -1.61
N PHE A 234 -18.89 9.34 -2.54
CA PHE A 234 -18.06 8.57 -3.43
C PHE A 234 -17.63 9.43 -4.61
N ALA A 235 -16.33 9.39 -4.89
CA ALA A 235 -15.72 10.04 -6.03
C ALA A 235 -14.93 9.05 -6.89
N ALA A 236 -14.66 9.44 -8.11
CA ALA A 236 -13.78 8.71 -9.00
C ALA A 236 -12.59 9.61 -9.37
N PRO A 237 -11.34 9.18 -9.14
CA PRO A 237 -10.18 9.90 -9.65
C PRO A 237 -10.26 10.08 -11.17
N GLU A 238 -9.72 11.18 -11.69
CA GLU A 238 -9.86 11.58 -13.09
C GLU A 238 -9.41 10.51 -14.09
N HIS A 239 -8.30 9.86 -13.78
CA HIS A 239 -7.68 8.84 -14.63
C HIS A 239 -7.67 7.45 -13.98
N THR A 240 -8.67 7.19 -13.12
CA THR A 240 -8.76 5.94 -12.35
C THR A 240 -8.48 4.71 -13.18
N MET A 241 -7.85 3.72 -12.55
CA MET A 241 -7.67 2.39 -13.16
C MET A 241 -8.95 1.53 -13.14
N GLY A 242 -10.05 2.05 -12.59
CA GLY A 242 -11.29 1.30 -12.37
C GLY A 242 -11.30 0.58 -11.03
N GLN A 243 -12.11 -0.45 -10.91
CA GLN A 243 -12.18 -1.27 -9.70
C GLN A 243 -11.16 -2.41 -9.75
N VAL A 244 -10.50 -2.66 -8.63
CA VAL A 244 -9.64 -3.85 -8.46
C VAL A 244 -10.37 -4.95 -7.68
N ARG A 245 -11.47 -4.60 -7.01
CA ARG A 245 -12.35 -5.49 -6.28
C ARG A 245 -13.76 -4.89 -6.18
N SER A 246 -14.77 -5.74 -5.93
CA SER A 246 -16.13 -5.28 -5.61
C SER A 246 -16.14 -4.42 -4.35
N PHE A 247 -16.93 -3.36 -4.37
CA PHE A 247 -17.14 -2.42 -3.27
C PHE A 247 -15.89 -1.62 -2.89
N TYR A 248 -15.72 -1.31 -1.59
CA TYR A 248 -14.77 -0.31 -1.08
C TYR A 248 -13.69 -0.94 -0.21
N GLY A 249 -13.55 -2.26 -0.22
CA GLY A 249 -12.67 -3.04 0.64
C GLY A 249 -13.41 -3.79 1.75
N ASN A 250 -12.66 -4.34 2.70
CA ASN A 250 -13.21 -5.08 3.84
C ASN A 250 -13.55 -4.11 4.98
N PHE A 251 -14.72 -3.47 4.93
CA PHE A 251 -15.11 -2.38 5.81
C PHE A 251 -14.90 -2.67 7.31
N LEU A 252 -15.40 -3.81 7.81
CA LEU A 252 -15.24 -4.14 9.24
C LEU A 252 -13.77 -4.37 9.66
N VAL A 253 -12.90 -4.75 8.73
CA VAL A 253 -11.44 -4.81 8.99
C VAL A 253 -10.87 -3.40 9.11
N VAL A 254 -11.35 -2.45 8.30
CA VAL A 254 -10.95 -1.03 8.40
C VAL A 254 -11.40 -0.45 9.74
N VAL A 255 -12.65 -0.71 10.18
CA VAL A 255 -13.15 -0.30 11.51
C VAL A 255 -12.23 -0.81 12.63
N LYS A 256 -11.87 -2.09 12.60
CA LYS A 256 -10.96 -2.69 13.60
C LYS A 256 -9.59 -2.02 13.60
N ALA A 257 -9.03 -1.77 12.42
CA ALA A 257 -7.73 -1.12 12.30
C ALA A 257 -7.77 0.33 12.80
N LEU A 258 -8.83 1.08 12.50
CA LEU A 258 -9.02 2.43 12.98
C LEU A 258 -9.17 2.47 14.50
N ALA A 259 -9.98 1.59 15.08
CA ALA A 259 -10.14 1.47 16.54
C ALA A 259 -8.79 1.19 17.23
N TYR A 260 -7.95 0.33 16.64
CA TYR A 260 -6.60 0.07 17.13
C TYR A 260 -5.69 1.30 17.07
N GLN A 261 -5.72 2.04 15.95
CA GLN A 261 -4.91 3.25 15.77
C GLN A 261 -5.30 4.33 16.78
N ILE A 262 -6.59 4.60 16.93
CA ILE A 262 -7.12 5.56 17.93
C ILE A 262 -6.73 5.14 19.35
N GLY A 263 -6.89 3.87 19.69
CA GLY A 263 -6.53 3.34 21.01
C GLY A 263 -5.04 3.49 21.33
N ARG A 264 -4.17 3.33 20.34
CA ARG A 264 -2.71 3.51 20.52
C ARG A 264 -2.29 4.97 20.69
N ALA A 265 -3.03 5.91 20.13
CA ALA A 265 -2.73 7.33 20.30
C ALA A 265 -2.94 7.82 21.74
N HIS A 266 -3.54 7.01 22.61
CA HIS A 266 -3.85 7.32 24.00
C HIS A 266 -3.01 6.53 25.00
N VAL A 267 -2.02 5.76 24.55
CA VAL A 267 -1.03 5.00 25.33
C VAL A 267 0.40 5.52 25.02
#